data_788f04d0e1c862c130985c0d0ae1a389
#
_entry.id   788f04d0e1c862c130985c0d0ae1a389
#
_cell.length_a   1.000
_cell.length_b   1.000
_cell.length_c   1.000
_cell.angle_alpha   90.00
_cell.angle_beta   90.00
_cell.angle_gamma   90.00
#
_symmetry.space_group_name_H-M   'P 1'
#
loop_
_entity.id
_entity.type
_entity.pdbx_description
1 polymer ?
#
loop_
_entity_poly.entity_id
_entity_poly.type
_entity_poly.pdbx_seq_one_letter_code
_entity_poly.pdbx_strand_id
1 'polypeptide(L)'
;MIKLGGVTKAYEAACLCDKLGMNVNMAGKVAESSISSAAVMHISAAAPSLKWGLSITKQYVAKDLVHNPVIINSGQALLPEGFGLGVEVNEEVVQELAINK
;
A
#
# COMPACT_ATOMS: atom_id res chain seq x y z
N MET A 1 1.36 6.95 4.75
CA MET A 1 2.75 6.46 4.63
C MET A 1 3.71 7.52 4.12
N ILE A 2 3.46 8.14 2.99
CA ILE A 2 4.35 9.16 2.39
C ILE A 2 4.68 10.31 3.35
N LYS A 3 3.68 10.82 4.04
CA LYS A 3 3.87 11.94 5.00
C LYS A 3 4.66 11.55 6.24
N LEU A 4 4.68 10.28 6.59
CA LEU A 4 5.29 9.77 7.83
C LEU A 4 6.68 9.16 7.61
N GLY A 5 7.12 9.01 6.37
CA GLY A 5 8.46 8.58 6.03
C GLY A 5 8.69 7.07 6.04
N GLY A 6 7.65 6.27 5.94
CA GLY A 6 7.80 4.83 5.76
C GLY A 6 6.78 3.97 6.51
N VAL A 7 6.94 2.67 6.36
CA VAL A 7 6.01 1.65 6.89
C VAL A 7 5.96 1.66 8.43
N THR A 8 7.11 1.63 9.07
CA THR A 8 7.20 1.58 10.54
C THR A 8 6.55 2.79 11.18
N LYS A 9 6.88 3.98 10.70
CA LYS A 9 6.29 5.21 11.23
C LYS A 9 4.80 5.34 10.98
N ALA A 10 4.32 4.86 9.84
CA ALA A 10 2.90 4.85 9.54
C ALA A 10 2.15 3.89 10.48
N TYR A 11 2.71 2.72 10.75
CA TYR A 11 2.14 1.77 11.71
C TYR A 11 2.12 2.34 13.14
N GLU A 12 3.23 2.94 13.58
CA GLU A 12 3.31 3.59 14.89
C GLU A 12 2.27 4.70 15.05
N ALA A 13 2.07 5.51 14.00
CA ALA A 13 1.04 6.55 13.99
C ALA A 13 -0.37 5.97 14.10
N ALA A 14 -0.65 4.87 13.40
CA ALA A 14 -1.94 4.18 13.51
C ALA A 14 -2.19 3.65 14.92
N CYS A 15 -1.17 3.07 15.55
CA CYS A 15 -1.23 2.61 16.95
C CYS A 15 -1.48 3.77 17.91
N LEU A 16 -0.83 4.90 17.70
CA LEU A 16 -1.05 6.11 18.53
C LEU A 16 -2.47 6.62 18.38
N CYS A 17 -3.00 6.68 17.16
CA CYS A 17 -4.39 7.07 16.91
C CYS A 17 -5.37 6.17 17.67
N ASP A 18 -5.13 4.86 17.66
CA ASP A 18 -5.96 3.91 18.42
C ASP A 18 -5.94 4.21 19.92
N LYS A 19 -4.75 4.45 20.49
CA LYS A 19 -4.62 4.82 21.91
C LYS A 19 -5.34 6.10 22.26
N LEU A 20 -5.43 7.04 21.33
CA LEU A 20 -6.13 8.33 21.51
C LEU A 20 -7.63 8.23 21.18
N GLY A 21 -8.14 7.05 20.85
CA GLY A 21 -9.54 6.87 20.48
C GLY A 21 -9.92 7.43 19.11
N MET A 22 -8.94 7.64 18.23
CA MET A 22 -9.15 8.20 16.89
C MET A 22 -9.30 7.09 15.86
N ASN A 23 -10.26 7.23 14.97
CA ASN A 23 -10.37 6.35 13.80
C ASN A 23 -9.42 6.80 12.69
N VAL A 24 -9.02 5.84 11.87
CA VAL A 24 -8.06 6.07 10.78
C VAL A 24 -8.65 5.57 9.47
N ASN A 25 -8.51 6.35 8.40
CA ASN A 25 -8.55 5.88 7.03
C ASN A 25 -7.11 5.79 6.52
N MET A 26 -6.77 4.67 5.94
CA MET A 26 -5.46 4.49 5.31
C MET A 26 -5.61 4.71 3.80
N ALA A 27 -4.80 5.57 3.23
CA ALA A 27 -4.93 5.93 1.81
C ALA A 27 -3.59 6.01 1.11
N GLY A 28 -3.57 5.52 -0.12
CA GLY A 28 -2.51 5.77 -1.07
C GLY A 28 -2.66 7.13 -1.74
N LYS A 29 -1.61 7.59 -2.39
CA LYS A 29 -1.65 8.73 -3.30
C LYS A 29 -2.26 8.32 -4.64
N VAL A 30 -2.51 9.29 -5.51
CA VAL A 30 -3.05 9.03 -6.84
C VAL A 30 -2.07 8.18 -7.66
N ALA A 31 -2.59 7.10 -8.24
CA ALA A 31 -1.86 6.21 -9.16
C ALA A 31 -0.57 5.61 -8.55
N GLU A 32 -0.62 5.13 -7.32
CA GLU A 32 0.48 4.38 -6.72
C GLU A 32 0.56 2.95 -7.28
N SER A 33 1.79 2.47 -7.50
CA SER A 33 2.04 1.09 -7.96
C SER A 33 1.62 0.06 -6.91
N SER A 34 1.60 -1.23 -7.31
CA SER A 34 1.35 -2.33 -6.39
C SER A 34 2.38 -2.44 -5.27
N ILE A 35 3.60 -1.93 -5.44
CA ILE A 35 4.61 -1.90 -4.36
C ILE A 35 4.11 -1.03 -3.20
N SER A 36 3.78 0.20 -3.48
CA SER A 36 3.27 1.13 -2.46
C SER A 36 1.88 0.69 -1.95
N SER A 37 1.02 0.23 -2.83
CA SER A 37 -0.30 -0.29 -2.47
C SER A 37 -0.21 -1.48 -1.52
N ALA A 38 0.68 -2.43 -1.78
CA ALA A 38 0.91 -3.57 -0.89
C ALA A 38 1.41 -3.12 0.49
N ALA A 39 2.33 -2.15 0.54
CA ALA A 39 2.80 -1.61 1.81
C ALA A 39 1.66 -1.00 2.63
N VAL A 40 0.82 -0.18 2.00
CA VAL A 40 -0.37 0.41 2.66
C VAL A 40 -1.34 -0.67 3.12
N MET A 41 -1.56 -1.70 2.32
CA MET A 41 -2.44 -2.83 2.68
C MET A 41 -1.91 -3.59 3.90
N HIS A 42 -0.61 -3.88 3.97
CA HIS A 42 -0.02 -4.56 5.13
C HIS A 42 -0.11 -3.72 6.41
N ILE A 43 0.14 -2.42 6.32
CA ILE A 43 -0.03 -1.52 7.47
C ILE A 43 -1.50 -1.54 7.91
N SER A 44 -2.43 -1.46 6.97
CA SER A 44 -3.87 -1.45 7.25
C SER A 44 -4.35 -2.74 7.91
N ALA A 45 -3.84 -3.89 7.45
CA ALA A 45 -4.17 -5.19 8.02
C ALA A 45 -3.65 -5.35 9.45
N ALA A 46 -2.51 -4.74 9.77
CA ALA A 46 -1.89 -4.79 11.09
C ALA A 46 -2.43 -3.72 12.06
N ALA A 47 -3.03 -2.65 11.54
CA ALA A 47 -3.51 -1.54 12.36
C ALA A 47 -4.64 -1.98 13.30
N PRO A 48 -4.61 -1.57 14.58
CA PRO A 48 -5.59 -2.04 15.57
C PRO A 48 -7.00 -1.49 15.34
N SER A 49 -7.15 -0.35 14.68
CA SER A 49 -8.43 0.30 14.46
C SER A 49 -8.48 1.04 13.12
N LEU A 50 -8.95 0.34 12.10
CA LEU A 50 -9.12 0.90 10.75
C LEU A 50 -10.61 0.93 10.38
N LYS A 51 -11.38 1.73 11.10
CA LYS A 51 -12.86 1.76 10.93
C LYS A 51 -13.31 2.50 9.67
N TRP A 52 -12.50 3.41 9.17
CA TRP A 52 -12.84 4.21 7.99
C TRP A 52 -12.31 3.62 6.68
N GLY A 53 -11.73 2.43 6.75
CA GLY A 53 -11.34 1.67 5.58
C GLY A 53 -10.02 2.09 4.95
N LEU A 54 -9.83 1.59 3.75
CA LEU A 54 -8.59 1.66 2.98
C LEU A 54 -8.89 2.15 1.57
N SER A 55 -8.10 3.09 1.07
CA SER A 55 -8.20 3.60 -0.30
C SER A 55 -6.96 3.20 -1.09
N ILE A 56 -7.15 2.37 -2.11
CA ILE A 56 -6.10 1.92 -3.04
C ILE A 56 -6.32 2.57 -4.39
N THR A 57 -5.25 2.98 -5.04
CA THR A 57 -5.30 3.74 -6.30
C THR A 57 -4.53 3.08 -7.45
N LYS A 58 -4.09 1.84 -7.29
CA LYS A 58 -3.30 1.14 -8.31
C LYS A 58 -4.05 0.99 -9.65
N GLN A 59 -5.38 0.95 -9.62
CA GLN A 59 -6.21 0.88 -10.82
C GLN A 59 -6.05 2.07 -11.77
N TYR A 60 -5.47 3.16 -11.31
CA TYR A 60 -5.17 4.32 -12.13
C TYR A 60 -3.78 4.29 -12.76
N VAL A 61 -3.01 3.24 -12.49
CA VAL A 61 -1.67 3.05 -13.07
C VAL A 61 -1.79 2.31 -14.39
N ALA A 62 -1.29 2.88 -15.48
CA ALA A 62 -1.34 2.26 -16.80
C ALA A 62 -0.46 1.01 -16.88
N LYS A 63 0.69 1.01 -16.19
CA LYS A 63 1.64 -0.10 -16.15
C LYS A 63 2.20 -0.25 -14.75
N ASP A 64 1.98 -1.40 -14.14
CA ASP A 64 2.45 -1.67 -12.79
C ASP A 64 3.91 -2.16 -12.78
N LEU A 65 4.55 -2.07 -11.64
CA LEU A 65 5.98 -2.37 -11.45
C LEU A 65 6.25 -3.79 -10.94
N VAL A 66 5.22 -4.63 -10.86
CA VAL A 66 5.33 -5.97 -10.29
C VAL A 66 4.77 -7.03 -11.24
N HIS A 67 5.23 -8.28 -11.09
CA HIS A 67 4.70 -9.43 -11.83
C HIS A 67 3.32 -9.85 -11.35
N ASN A 68 3.02 -9.66 -10.07
CA ASN A 68 1.79 -10.06 -9.40
C ASN A 68 1.08 -8.85 -8.74
N PRO A 69 0.40 -7.99 -9.53
CA PRO A 69 -0.27 -6.81 -9.00
C PRO A 69 -1.26 -7.13 -7.88
N VAL A 70 -1.45 -6.19 -6.96
CA VAL A 70 -2.48 -6.33 -5.93
C VAL A 70 -3.86 -6.46 -6.57
N ILE A 71 -4.70 -7.28 -5.96
CA ILE A 71 -6.01 -7.62 -6.49
C ILE A 71 -7.09 -6.90 -5.68
N ILE A 72 -7.97 -6.19 -6.40
CA ILE A 72 -9.17 -5.58 -5.80
C ILE A 72 -10.36 -6.27 -6.43
N ASN A 73 -11.18 -6.91 -5.61
CA ASN A 73 -12.33 -7.67 -6.06
C ASN A 73 -13.54 -7.36 -5.19
N SER A 74 -14.64 -6.96 -5.83
CA SER A 74 -15.93 -6.67 -5.16
C SER A 74 -15.78 -5.69 -3.99
N GLY A 75 -14.99 -4.64 -4.16
CA GLY A 75 -14.75 -3.62 -3.14
C GLY A 75 -13.80 -4.05 -2.04
N GLN A 76 -13.12 -5.19 -2.20
CA GLN A 76 -12.13 -5.69 -1.23
C GLN A 76 -10.76 -5.80 -1.88
N ALA A 77 -9.73 -5.35 -1.15
CA ALA A 77 -8.33 -5.55 -1.54
C ALA A 77 -7.83 -6.83 -0.88
N LEU A 78 -7.30 -7.75 -1.70
CA LEU A 78 -6.74 -9.01 -1.23
C LEU A 78 -5.29 -8.80 -0.80
N LEU A 79 -5.00 -9.04 0.48
CA LEU A 79 -3.65 -8.86 1.03
C LEU A 79 -2.68 -9.81 0.34
N PRO A 80 -1.59 -9.31 -0.27
CA PRO A 80 -0.59 -10.19 -0.89
C PRO A 80 0.06 -11.11 0.14
N GLU A 81 0.26 -12.37 -0.26
CA GLU A 81 0.95 -13.38 0.54
C GLU A 81 2.38 -13.58 0.02
N GLY A 82 3.27 -14.05 0.91
CA GLY A 82 4.66 -14.31 0.58
C GLY A 82 5.61 -13.46 1.40
N PHE A 83 6.89 -13.48 1.03
CA PHE A 83 7.93 -12.76 1.75
C PHE A 83 7.82 -11.25 1.52
N GLY A 84 8.20 -10.46 2.53
CA GLY A 84 8.17 -9.00 2.46
C GLY A 84 6.75 -8.48 2.22
N LEU A 85 6.57 -7.67 1.19
CA LEU A 85 5.25 -7.12 0.83
C LEU A 85 4.36 -8.11 0.07
N GLY A 86 4.89 -9.29 -0.30
CA GLY A 86 4.15 -10.29 -1.06
C GLY A 86 3.99 -9.96 -2.54
N VAL A 87 4.68 -8.95 -3.05
CA VAL A 87 4.73 -8.61 -4.48
C VAL A 87 6.15 -8.78 -5.02
N GLU A 88 6.26 -9.24 -6.26
CA GLU A 88 7.52 -9.47 -6.95
C GLU A 88 7.76 -8.35 -7.95
N VAL A 89 8.83 -7.58 -7.75
CA VAL A 89 9.17 -6.44 -8.60
C VAL A 89 9.57 -6.92 -9.99
N ASN A 90 9.01 -6.30 -11.03
CA ASN A 90 9.41 -6.49 -12.41
C ASN A 90 10.51 -5.48 -12.76
N GLU A 91 11.75 -5.89 -12.63
CA GLU A 91 12.92 -5.00 -12.85
C GLU A 91 13.00 -4.45 -14.27
N GLU A 92 12.54 -5.20 -15.26
CA GLU A 92 12.52 -4.74 -16.66
C GLU A 92 11.60 -3.54 -16.83
N VAL A 93 10.40 -3.60 -16.24
CA VAL A 93 9.46 -2.48 -16.26
C VAL A 93 10.00 -1.29 -15.49
N VAL A 94 10.64 -1.52 -14.35
CA VAL A 94 11.27 -0.45 -13.56
C VAL A 94 12.33 0.27 -14.41
N GLN A 95 13.17 -0.47 -15.11
CA GLN A 95 14.18 0.10 -16.00
C GLN A 95 13.58 0.85 -17.18
N GLU A 96 12.52 0.30 -17.78
CA GLU A 96 11.81 0.92 -18.90
C GLU A 96 11.23 2.29 -18.50
N LEU A 97 10.66 2.38 -17.30
CA LEU A 97 9.98 3.59 -16.82
C LEU A 97 10.90 4.55 -16.04
N ALA A 98 12.15 4.17 -15.83
CA ALA A 98 13.10 5.02 -15.10
C ALA A 98 13.38 6.33 -15.84
N ILE A 99 13.31 7.46 -15.13
CA ILE A 99 13.58 8.79 -15.68
C ILE A 99 15.08 8.98 -15.91
N ASN A 100 15.90 8.47 -14.99
CA ASN A 100 17.37 8.51 -15.06
C ASN A 100 17.87 7.09 -15.35
N LYS A 101 18.14 6.81 -16.61
CA LYS A 101 18.63 5.50 -17.04
C LYS A 101 20.14 5.41 -17.02
#